data_6c5d99c61e3bf43a2db1083b0965627a
#
_entry.id   6c5d99c61e3bf43a2db1083b0965627a
#
_cell.length_a   1.000
_cell.length_b   1.000
_cell.length_c   1.000
_cell.angle_alpha   90.00
_cell.angle_beta   90.00
_cell.angle_gamma   90.00
#
_symmetry.space_group_name_H-M   'P 1'
#
loop_
_entity.id
_entity.type
_entity.pdbx_description
1 polymer ?
#
loop_
_entity_poly.entity_id
_entity_poly.type
_entity_poly.pdbx_seq_one_letter_code
_entity_poly.pdbx_strand_id
1 'polypeptide(L)'
;MIRPSSQLAEVYICLQPVDFRKGINGLTILVEAELEHDPFSERLFVFRNRNRDKVKILYWERSGFCMWQKRLEKERFFWPKPGLDKVSVITGQQLNWLLDGYDITAMKGHKKLQYSSVI
;
A
#
# COMPACT_ATOMS: atom_id res chain seq x y z
N MET A 1 -4.37 17.31 -6.18
CA MET A 1 -3.46 16.36 -5.53
C MET A 1 -3.17 15.20 -6.48
N ILE A 2 -1.94 14.84 -6.58
CA ILE A 2 -1.52 13.79 -7.50
C ILE A 2 -1.50 12.47 -6.77
N ARG A 3 -2.29 11.53 -7.25
CA ARG A 3 -2.30 10.17 -6.72
C ARG A 3 -1.41 9.26 -7.55
N PRO A 4 -0.95 8.15 -6.96
CA PRO A 4 -0.28 7.12 -7.75
C PRO A 4 -1.17 6.63 -8.90
N SER A 5 -0.54 6.22 -9.98
CA SER A 5 -1.27 5.74 -11.15
C SER A 5 -2.03 4.45 -10.84
N SER A 6 -3.27 4.38 -11.31
CA SER A 6 -4.06 3.15 -11.21
C SER A 6 -3.53 2.03 -12.09
N GLN A 7 -2.59 2.33 -12.98
CA GLN A 7 -2.02 1.32 -13.89
C GLN A 7 -0.80 0.62 -13.31
N LEU A 8 -0.33 1.00 -12.13
CA LEU A 8 0.76 0.29 -11.48
C LEU A 8 0.37 -1.15 -11.22
N ALA A 9 1.23 -2.07 -11.62
CA ALA A 9 0.94 -3.50 -11.49
C ALA A 9 1.18 -4.03 -10.08
N GLU A 10 2.18 -3.51 -9.40
CA GLU A 10 2.58 -4.00 -8.09
C GLU A 10 2.80 -2.85 -7.12
N VAL A 11 2.05 -2.88 -6.05
CA VAL A 11 2.18 -1.96 -4.92
C VAL A 11 2.31 -2.83 -3.68
N TYR A 12 3.33 -2.57 -2.88
CA TYR A 12 3.54 -3.31 -1.64
C TYR A 12 2.87 -2.59 -0.48
N ILE A 13 1.93 -3.27 0.16
CA ILE A 13 1.25 -2.70 1.32
C ILE A 13 1.74 -3.41 2.58
N CYS A 14 2.22 -2.61 3.54
CA CYS A 14 2.66 -3.12 4.83
C CYS A 14 1.44 -3.41 5.68
N LEU A 15 1.30 -4.65 6.14
CA LEU A 15 0.09 -5.08 6.83
C LEU A 15 0.06 -4.65 8.30
N GLN A 16 1.22 -4.53 8.94
CA GLN A 16 1.30 -4.08 10.33
C GLN A 16 1.36 -2.56 10.40
N PRO A 17 0.84 -1.97 11.47
CA PRO A 17 0.97 -0.52 11.64
C PRO A 17 2.44 -0.14 11.87
N VAL A 18 2.78 1.06 11.43
CA VAL A 18 4.11 1.61 11.70
C VAL A 18 3.99 2.91 12.47
N ASP A 19 5.06 3.25 13.17
CA ASP A 19 5.13 4.51 13.91
C ASP A 19 5.34 5.65 12.91
N PHE A 20 4.35 6.54 12.81
CA PHE A 20 4.40 7.63 11.84
C PHE A 20 5.32 8.79 12.26
N ARG A 21 6.02 8.66 13.38
CA ARG A 21 7.16 9.54 13.66
C ARG A 21 8.33 9.21 12.72
N LYS A 22 8.34 8.02 12.13
CA LYS A 22 9.34 7.66 11.14
C LYS A 22 9.14 8.49 9.88
N GLY A 23 10.21 9.15 9.46
CA GLY A 23 10.24 9.84 8.18
C GLY A 23 10.78 8.95 7.08
N ILE A 24 11.27 9.57 6.02
CA ILE A 24 11.79 8.85 4.86
C ILE A 24 12.88 7.86 5.26
N ASN A 25 13.86 8.31 6.06
CA ASN A 25 14.97 7.42 6.45
C ASN A 25 14.49 6.23 7.26
N GLY A 26 13.63 6.46 8.24
CA GLY A 26 13.12 5.38 9.08
C GLY A 26 12.31 4.36 8.29
N LEU A 27 11.50 4.82 7.35
CA LEU A 27 10.70 3.93 6.51
C LEU A 27 11.57 3.17 5.50
N THR A 28 12.58 3.81 4.96
CA THR A 28 13.54 3.15 4.07
C THR A 28 14.25 2.00 4.78
N ILE A 29 14.68 2.24 6.00
CA ILE A 29 15.32 1.19 6.82
C ILE A 29 14.33 0.07 7.11
N LEU A 30 13.08 0.41 7.40
CA LEU A 30 12.05 -0.58 7.68
C LEU A 30 11.82 -1.48 6.46
N VAL A 31 11.74 -0.90 5.27
CA VAL A 31 11.56 -1.67 4.04
C VAL A 31 12.69 -2.67 3.86
N GLU A 32 13.93 -2.23 4.04
CA GLU A 32 15.09 -3.09 3.84
C GLU A 32 15.23 -4.14 4.94
N ALA A 33 15.18 -3.70 6.18
CA ALA A 33 15.51 -4.58 7.31
C ALA A 33 14.34 -5.45 7.76
N GLU A 34 13.13 -4.91 7.79
CA GLU A 34 11.98 -5.65 8.31
C GLU A 34 11.13 -6.29 7.24
N LEU A 35 10.90 -5.59 6.13
CA LEU A 35 10.10 -6.13 5.04
C LEU A 35 10.92 -6.94 4.05
N GLU A 36 12.23 -6.84 4.12
CA GLU A 36 13.18 -7.57 3.27
C GLU A 36 12.94 -7.29 1.78
N HIS A 37 12.67 -6.05 1.47
CA HIS A 37 12.52 -5.57 0.11
C HIS A 37 13.56 -4.50 -0.19
N ASP A 38 13.82 -4.30 -1.47
CA ASP A 38 14.74 -3.26 -1.93
C ASP A 38 14.00 -1.92 -2.01
N PRO A 39 14.36 -0.94 -1.16
CA PRO A 39 13.68 0.36 -1.22
C PRO A 39 13.96 1.14 -2.50
N PHE A 40 14.99 0.76 -3.27
CA PHE A 40 15.31 1.41 -4.55
C PHE A 40 14.60 0.75 -5.73
N SER A 41 13.68 -0.16 -5.51
CA SER A 41 13.06 -0.95 -6.57
C SER A 41 12.07 -0.19 -7.44
N GLU A 42 11.85 1.08 -7.20
CA GLU A 42 10.89 1.93 -7.93
C GLU A 42 9.44 1.47 -7.75
N ARG A 43 9.15 0.76 -6.67
CA ARG A 43 7.81 0.34 -6.32
C ARG A 43 7.28 1.18 -5.17
N LEU A 44 5.97 1.24 -5.06
CA LEU A 44 5.35 1.96 -3.96
C LEU A 44 5.31 1.06 -2.72
N PHE A 45 5.70 1.61 -1.58
CA PHE A 45 5.54 0.97 -0.28
C PHE A 45 4.55 1.79 0.53
N VAL A 46 3.46 1.14 0.95
CA VAL A 46 2.32 1.81 1.56
C VAL A 46 2.21 1.42 3.02
N PHE A 47 2.15 2.41 3.90
CA PHE A 47 2.14 2.22 5.34
C PHE A 47 0.94 2.90 5.96
N ARG A 48 0.46 2.33 7.06
CA ARG A 48 -0.58 2.95 7.88
C ARG A 48 -0.10 3.17 9.30
N ASN A 49 -0.69 4.16 9.96
CA ASN A 49 -0.51 4.32 11.38
C ASN A 49 -1.45 3.38 12.15
N ARG A 50 -1.30 3.35 13.48
CA ARG A 50 -2.12 2.47 14.32
C ARG A 50 -3.60 2.77 14.19
N ASN A 51 -3.98 4.04 14.16
CA ASN A 51 -5.38 4.45 14.11
C ASN A 51 -6.01 4.31 12.72
N ARG A 52 -5.23 4.02 11.70
CA ARG A 52 -5.70 3.89 10.32
C ARG A 52 -6.34 5.17 9.76
N ASP A 53 -5.95 6.31 10.27
CA ASP A 53 -6.39 7.60 9.74
C ASP A 53 -5.33 8.28 8.88
N LYS A 54 -4.13 7.71 8.83
CA LYS A 54 -3.03 8.23 8.03
C LYS A 54 -2.40 7.12 7.20
N VAL A 55 -2.02 7.48 5.98
CA VAL A 55 -1.29 6.61 5.05
C VAL A 55 -0.07 7.36 4.56
N LYS A 56 1.06 6.69 4.53
CA LYS A 56 2.27 7.17 3.87
C LYS A 56 2.64 6.24 2.74
N ILE A 57 3.09 6.81 1.63
CA ILE A 57 3.56 6.04 0.49
C ILE A 57 4.98 6.50 0.20
N LEU A 58 5.91 5.55 0.30
CA LEU A 58 7.33 5.77 0.05
C LEU A 58 7.71 5.17 -1.29
N TYR A 59 8.47 5.90 -2.08
CA TYR A 59 8.98 5.37 -3.33
C TYR A 59 10.26 6.06 -3.74
N TRP A 60 11.09 5.33 -4.46
CA TRP A 60 12.31 5.87 -5.06
C TRP A 60 12.01 6.37 -6.46
N GLU A 61 12.41 7.60 -6.75
CA GLU A 61 12.27 8.18 -8.06
C GLU A 61 13.61 8.73 -8.51
N ARG A 62 14.19 8.09 -9.49
CA ARG A 62 15.42 8.51 -10.17
C ARG A 62 16.58 8.86 -9.23
N SER A 63 16.49 9.94 -8.49
CA SER A 63 17.59 10.46 -7.70
C SER A 63 17.25 10.69 -6.23
N GLY A 64 16.08 10.31 -5.80
CA GLY A 64 15.66 10.56 -4.42
C GLY A 64 14.45 9.77 -4.00
N PHE A 65 14.26 9.71 -2.69
CA PHE A 65 13.04 9.13 -2.13
C PHE A 65 11.95 10.18 -2.06
N CYS A 66 10.75 9.77 -2.43
CA CYS A 66 9.56 10.60 -2.32
C CYS A 66 8.62 9.97 -1.30
N MET A 67 7.88 10.81 -0.61
CA MET A 67 6.86 10.34 0.33
C MET A 67 5.60 11.15 0.14
N TRP A 68 4.51 10.42 -0.07
CA TRP A 68 3.17 10.99 -0.18
C TRP A 68 2.40 10.61 1.08
N GLN A 69 1.59 11.53 1.58
CA GLN A 69 0.83 11.28 2.80
C GLN A 69 -0.58 11.80 2.67
N LYS A 70 -1.51 11.03 3.21
CA LYS A 70 -2.91 11.44 3.33
C LYS A 70 -3.40 11.18 4.74
N ARG A 71 -4.14 12.13 5.29
CA ARG A 71 -4.79 12.02 6.58
C ARG A 71 -6.30 12.16 6.39
N LEU A 72 -7.06 11.23 6.94
CA LEU A 72 -8.52 11.34 6.99
C LEU A 72 -8.91 12.14 8.23
N GLU A 73 -9.87 13.04 8.07
CA GLU A 73 -10.29 13.91 9.19
C GLU A 73 -11.33 13.24 10.08
N LYS A 74 -12.17 12.36 9.55
CA LYS A 74 -13.27 11.78 10.32
C LYS A 74 -13.33 10.27 10.25
N GLU A 75 -12.83 9.66 9.20
CA GLU A 75 -12.99 8.24 8.96
C GLU A 75 -11.66 7.53 9.08
N ARG A 76 -11.67 6.23 8.84
CA ARG A 76 -10.48 5.40 8.88
C ARG A 76 -10.37 4.61 7.59
N PHE A 77 -9.13 4.34 7.20
CA PHE A 77 -8.88 3.46 6.07
C PHE A 77 -9.19 2.02 6.45
N PHE A 78 -9.80 1.29 5.53
CA PHE A 78 -9.93 -0.16 5.66
C PHE A 78 -8.63 -0.79 5.22
N TRP A 79 -8.04 -1.58 6.08
CA TRP A 79 -6.73 -2.16 5.83
C TRP A 79 -6.80 -3.67 5.86
N PRO A 80 -6.16 -4.37 4.92
CA PRO A 80 -6.10 -5.83 4.98
C PRO A 80 -5.50 -6.28 6.29
N LYS A 81 -6.07 -7.34 6.85
CA LYS A 81 -5.61 -7.84 8.15
C LYS A 81 -4.25 -8.49 8.02
N PRO A 82 -3.36 -8.30 9.00
CA PRO A 82 -2.10 -9.01 9.03
C PRO A 82 -2.34 -10.50 9.11
N GLY A 83 -1.53 -11.25 8.37
CA GLY A 83 -1.45 -12.68 8.48
C GLY A 83 -0.04 -13.08 8.81
N LEU A 84 0.43 -14.16 8.18
CA LEU A 84 1.82 -14.57 8.33
C LEU A 84 2.76 -13.66 7.57
N ASP A 85 2.29 -13.06 6.50
CA ASP A 85 3.11 -12.18 5.68
C ASP A 85 3.12 -10.76 6.26
N LYS A 86 4.26 -10.09 6.09
CA LYS A 86 4.40 -8.69 6.52
C LYS A 86 3.92 -7.72 5.47
N VAL A 87 3.88 -8.17 4.22
CA VAL A 87 3.57 -7.33 3.06
C VAL A 87 2.59 -8.08 2.18
N SER A 88 1.66 -7.35 1.61
CA SER A 88 0.77 -7.87 0.57
C SER A 88 0.99 -7.06 -0.70
N VAL A 89 0.85 -7.71 -1.84
CA VAL A 89 0.96 -7.03 -3.13
C VAL A 89 -0.43 -6.70 -3.62
N ILE A 90 -0.64 -5.44 -3.97
CA ILE A 90 -1.90 -4.97 -4.55
C ILE A 90 -1.61 -4.22 -5.84
N THR A 91 -2.63 -3.95 -6.61
CA THR A 91 -2.51 -3.14 -7.82
C THR A 91 -2.65 -1.66 -7.50
N GLY A 92 -2.23 -0.81 -8.44
CA GLY A 92 -2.45 0.63 -8.31
C GLY A 92 -3.93 0.99 -8.23
N GLN A 93 -4.79 0.25 -8.92
CA GLN A 93 -6.22 0.46 -8.83
C GLN A 93 -6.75 0.13 -7.43
N GLN A 94 -6.32 -0.98 -6.85
CA GLN A 94 -6.69 -1.34 -5.48
C GLN A 94 -6.19 -0.30 -4.49
N LEU A 95 -4.99 0.23 -4.70
CA LEU A 95 -4.48 1.30 -3.86
C LEU A 95 -5.38 2.52 -3.94
N ASN A 96 -5.81 2.92 -5.12
CA ASN A 96 -6.70 4.07 -5.26
C ASN A 96 -8.04 3.84 -4.58
N TRP A 97 -8.59 2.63 -4.66
CA TRP A 97 -9.81 2.30 -3.90
C TRP A 97 -9.59 2.40 -2.40
N LEU A 98 -8.47 1.89 -1.91
CA LEU A 98 -8.13 1.98 -0.49
C LEU A 98 -8.04 3.44 -0.06
N LEU A 99 -7.39 4.27 -0.86
CA LEU A 99 -7.26 5.70 -0.56
C LEU A 99 -8.60 6.43 -0.58
N ASP A 100 -9.56 5.91 -1.33
CA ASP A 100 -10.92 6.45 -1.36
C ASP A 100 -11.80 5.93 -0.22
N GLY A 101 -11.28 5.03 0.61
CA GLY A 101 -12.00 4.54 1.76
C GLY A 101 -12.72 3.22 1.55
N TYR A 102 -12.50 2.56 0.44
CA TYR A 102 -13.12 1.25 0.19
C TYR A 102 -12.35 0.13 0.87
N ASP A 103 -13.08 -0.91 1.25
CA ASP A 103 -12.49 -2.13 1.75
C ASP A 103 -12.10 -3.02 0.57
N ILE A 104 -10.83 -3.02 0.23
CA ILE A 104 -10.34 -3.76 -0.93
C ILE A 104 -10.39 -5.27 -0.74
N THR A 105 -10.50 -5.74 0.50
CA THR A 105 -10.66 -7.18 0.74
C THR A 105 -12.07 -7.65 0.43
N ALA A 106 -13.06 -6.78 0.59
CA ALA A 106 -14.44 -7.05 0.25
C ALA A 106 -14.71 -6.80 -1.24
N MET A 107 -13.89 -5.96 -1.88
CA MET A 107 -14.03 -5.63 -3.29
C MET A 107 -13.30 -6.63 -4.17
N LYS A 108 -13.40 -7.89 -3.85
CA LYS A 108 -12.91 -8.89 -4.76
C LYS A 108 -13.81 -8.88 -5.98
N GLY A 109 -13.24 -8.53 -7.10
CA GLY A 109 -13.93 -8.73 -8.34
C GLY A 109 -14.38 -10.18 -8.44
N HIS A 110 -15.26 -10.46 -9.34
CA HIS A 110 -15.61 -11.83 -9.60
C HIS A 110 -14.34 -12.62 -9.80
N LYS A 111 -14.28 -13.75 -9.14
CA LYS A 111 -13.24 -14.70 -9.42
C LYS A 111 -13.15 -14.80 -10.92
N LYS A 112 -11.95 -14.60 -11.40
CA LYS A 112 -11.68 -14.89 -12.77
C LYS A 112 -11.97 -16.35 -12.96
N LEU A 113 -13.18 -16.62 -13.26
CA LEU A 113 -13.55 -17.98 -13.47
C LEU A 113 -12.88 -18.42 -14.74
N GLN A 114 -12.27 -19.53 -14.68
CA GLN A 114 -11.67 -20.12 -15.84
C GLN A 114 -12.78 -20.78 -16.64
N TYR A 115 -13.58 -19.92 -17.21
CA TYR A 115 -14.72 -20.42 -17.89
C TYR A 115 -14.45 -20.84 -19.28
N SER A 116 -13.27 -21.25 -19.52
CA SER A 116 -13.03 -21.80 -20.82
C SER A 116 -14.00 -22.90 -21.14
N SER A 117 -14.58 -23.40 -20.09
CA SER A 117 -15.52 -24.49 -20.32
C SER A 117 -16.94 -24.07 -20.20
N VAL A 118 -17.20 -22.91 -19.93
CA VAL A 118 -18.50 -22.62 -19.74
C VAL A 118 -19.09 -22.21 -20.71
N ILE A 119 -19.22 -22.45 -20.82
CA ILE A 119 -19.97 -22.36 -21.12
C ILE A 119 -20.38 -21.99 -21.52
#